data_fe55a72d1059f2929e635b1e7b6a0089
#
_entry.id   fe55a72d1059f2929e635b1e7b6a0089
#
_cell.length_a   1.000
_cell.length_b   1.000
_cell.length_c   1.000
_cell.angle_alpha   90.00
_cell.angle_beta   90.00
_cell.angle_gamma   90.00
#
_symmetry.space_group_name_H-M   'P 1'
#
loop_
_entity.id
_entity.type
_entity.pdbx_description
1 polymer ?
#
loop_
_entity_poly.entity_id
_entity_poly.type
_entity_poly.pdbx_seq_one_letter_code
_entity_poly.pdbx_strand_id
1 'polypeptide(L)'
;ESIWEIKKHIGYVSPEIHRAYLKNMPAIDIVASGLHDSVGLYVRPKPEQRSVCEKWMNIFGIGELKDSSFLQLSSGEQRLVLLARAFVKEPDLLILDEPLHGLDDNNRKLVKEIIDTYVRKEGKTLIMVSHYEEEFPTCITHSLRLKRNK
;
A
#
# COMPACT_ATOMS: atom_id res chain seq x y z
N GLU A 1 -17.39 3.98 19.17
CA GLU A 1 -16.98 3.34 17.92
C GLU A 1 -16.18 2.08 18.18
N SER A 2 -16.41 1.05 17.37
CA SER A 2 -15.63 -0.17 17.46
C SER A 2 -14.26 0.04 16.79
N ILE A 3 -13.26 -0.73 17.23
CA ILE A 3 -11.93 -0.70 16.63
C ILE A 3 -11.98 -1.10 15.14
N TRP A 4 -12.94 -1.93 14.76
CA TRP A 4 -13.12 -2.35 13.36
C TRP A 4 -13.52 -1.18 12.45
N GLU A 5 -14.36 -0.28 12.94
CA GLU A 5 -14.76 0.91 12.17
C GLU A 5 -13.59 1.85 11.99
N ILE A 6 -12.74 1.98 13.01
CA ILE A 6 -11.53 2.80 12.92
C ILE A 6 -10.58 2.23 11.87
N LYS A 7 -10.37 0.91 11.86
CA LYS A 7 -9.47 0.25 10.91
C LYS A 7 -9.90 0.40 9.45
N LYS A 8 -11.19 0.53 9.18
CA LYS A 8 -11.68 0.74 7.82
C LYS A 8 -11.15 2.01 7.18
N HIS A 9 -10.78 3.00 7.99
CA HIS A 9 -10.32 4.30 7.52
C HIS A 9 -8.79 4.43 7.47
N ILE A 10 -8.06 3.36 7.79
CA ILE A 10 -6.59 3.39 7.86
C ILE A 10 -6.01 2.42 6.83
N GLY A 11 -5.16 2.93 5.95
CA GLY A 11 -4.33 2.12 5.06
C GLY A 11 -2.91 2.07 5.62
N TYR A 12 -2.31 0.88 5.67
CA TYR A 12 -1.02 0.69 6.32
C TYR A 12 -0.09 -0.18 5.49
N VAL A 13 1.14 0.27 5.33
CA VAL A 13 2.23 -0.49 4.70
C VAL A 13 3.47 -0.38 5.57
N SER A 14 4.08 -1.52 5.87
CA SER A 14 5.31 -1.59 6.63
C SER A 14 6.08 -2.85 6.26
N PRO A 15 7.38 -2.94 6.65
CA PRO A 15 8.13 -4.18 6.46
C PRO A 15 7.50 -5.39 7.16
N GLU A 16 6.88 -5.20 8.31
CA GLU A 16 6.21 -6.28 9.05
C GLU A 16 5.04 -6.86 8.27
N ILE A 17 4.23 -6.00 7.66
CA ILE A 17 3.10 -6.43 6.82
C ILE A 17 3.63 -7.21 5.61
N HIS A 18 4.74 -6.76 5.01
CA HIS A 18 5.34 -7.47 3.89
C HIS A 18 5.69 -8.90 4.28
N ARG A 19 6.35 -9.08 5.43
CA ARG A 19 6.72 -10.41 5.89
C ARG A 19 5.50 -11.28 6.19
N ALA A 20 4.41 -10.69 6.67
CA ALA A 20 3.18 -11.41 6.98
C ALA A 20 2.50 -11.97 5.74
N TYR A 21 2.75 -11.38 4.56
CA TYR A 21 2.13 -11.80 3.30
C TYR A 21 3.01 -12.68 2.42
N LEU A 22 4.10 -13.23 2.95
CA LEU A 22 4.91 -14.20 2.19
C LEU A 22 4.17 -15.53 2.06
N LYS A 23 3.10 -15.53 1.27
CA LYS A 23 2.19 -16.67 1.10
C LYS A 23 1.99 -16.98 -0.38
N ASN A 24 1.76 -18.26 -0.66
CA ASN A 24 1.51 -18.72 -2.02
C ASN A 24 0.04 -18.50 -2.38
N MET A 25 -0.30 -17.24 -2.68
CA MET A 25 -1.65 -16.87 -3.10
C MET A 25 -1.57 -15.83 -4.21
N PRO A 26 -2.60 -15.75 -5.08
CA PRO A 26 -2.60 -14.76 -6.15
C PRO A 26 -2.51 -13.33 -5.64
N ALA A 27 -1.77 -12.49 -6.35
CA ALA A 27 -1.57 -11.09 -5.96
C ALA A 27 -2.90 -10.36 -5.74
N ILE A 28 -3.89 -10.59 -6.59
CA ILE A 28 -5.19 -9.93 -6.46
C ILE A 28 -5.90 -10.28 -5.15
N ASP A 29 -5.69 -11.50 -4.65
CA ASP A 29 -6.30 -11.91 -3.38
C ASP A 29 -5.67 -11.16 -2.21
N ILE A 30 -4.38 -10.87 -2.30
CA ILE A 30 -3.70 -10.05 -1.29
C ILE A 30 -4.26 -8.62 -1.30
N VAL A 31 -4.44 -8.04 -2.48
CA VAL A 31 -5.05 -6.69 -2.60
C VAL A 31 -6.47 -6.71 -2.02
N ALA A 32 -7.25 -7.74 -2.33
CA ALA A 32 -8.62 -7.87 -1.84
C ALA A 32 -8.70 -7.99 -0.31
N SER A 33 -7.66 -8.54 0.33
CA SER A 33 -7.63 -8.63 1.79
C SER A 33 -7.66 -7.25 2.45
N GLY A 34 -7.24 -6.21 1.73
CA GLY A 34 -7.33 -4.82 2.20
C GLY A 34 -8.77 -4.34 2.39
N LEU A 35 -9.71 -4.91 1.65
CA LEU A 35 -11.13 -4.59 1.79
C LEU A 35 -11.74 -5.17 3.06
N HIS A 36 -11.12 -6.19 3.62
CA HIS A 36 -11.61 -6.89 4.80
C HIS A 36 -10.76 -6.64 6.04
N ASP A 37 -9.69 -5.86 5.92
CA ASP A 37 -8.74 -5.54 7.00
C ASP A 37 -8.17 -6.77 7.71
N SER A 38 -8.10 -7.89 6.99
CA SER A 38 -7.57 -9.14 7.55
C SER A 38 -6.18 -9.41 7.00
N VAL A 39 -5.23 -9.68 7.91
CA VAL A 39 -3.87 -10.08 7.55
C VAL A 39 -3.80 -11.59 7.53
N GLY A 40 -3.48 -12.15 6.36
CA GLY A 40 -3.26 -13.58 6.24
C GLY A 40 -4.51 -14.45 6.15
N LEU A 41 -5.70 -13.87 6.23
CA LEU A 41 -6.95 -14.60 6.03
C LEU A 41 -7.29 -14.56 4.54
N TYR A 42 -7.52 -15.74 3.97
CA TYR A 42 -7.95 -15.83 2.58
C TYR A 42 -9.46 -15.66 2.47
N VAL A 43 -9.86 -14.60 1.77
CA VAL A 43 -11.27 -14.38 1.43
C VAL A 43 -11.33 -14.13 -0.07
N ARG A 44 -12.04 -15.00 -0.79
CA ARG A 44 -12.18 -14.84 -2.24
C ARG A 44 -12.99 -13.57 -2.53
N PRO A 45 -12.45 -12.64 -3.34
CA PRO A 45 -13.17 -11.39 -3.62
C PRO A 45 -14.42 -11.65 -4.46
N LYS A 46 -15.47 -10.88 -4.19
CA LYS A 46 -16.66 -10.84 -5.03
C LYS A 46 -16.33 -10.15 -6.35
N PRO A 47 -17.11 -10.38 -7.43
CA PRO A 47 -16.82 -9.77 -8.74
C PRO A 47 -16.64 -8.26 -8.69
N GLU A 48 -17.50 -7.52 -7.98
CA GLU A 48 -17.39 -6.07 -7.85
C GLU A 48 -16.14 -5.66 -7.05
N GLN A 49 -15.74 -6.45 -6.07
CA GLN A 49 -14.51 -6.21 -5.31
C GLN A 49 -13.29 -6.49 -6.18
N ARG A 50 -13.36 -7.53 -7.00
CA ARG A 50 -12.28 -7.88 -7.92
C ARG A 50 -12.02 -6.74 -8.91
N SER A 51 -13.07 -6.10 -9.41
CA SER A 51 -12.93 -4.96 -10.32
C SER A 51 -12.21 -3.79 -9.67
N VAL A 52 -12.52 -3.49 -8.41
CA VAL A 52 -11.83 -2.43 -7.66
C VAL A 52 -10.36 -2.78 -7.45
N CYS A 53 -10.09 -4.04 -7.12
CA CYS A 53 -8.71 -4.52 -6.95
C CYS A 53 -7.91 -4.41 -8.25
N GLU A 54 -8.50 -4.80 -9.37
CA GLU A 54 -7.85 -4.68 -10.67
C GLU A 54 -7.55 -3.23 -11.02
N LYS A 55 -8.49 -2.33 -10.72
CA LYS A 55 -8.29 -0.89 -10.93
C LYS A 55 -7.04 -0.40 -10.20
N TRP A 56 -6.91 -0.71 -8.90
CA TRP A 56 -5.77 -0.26 -8.13
C TRP A 56 -4.47 -0.94 -8.55
N MET A 57 -4.52 -2.22 -8.91
CA MET A 57 -3.34 -2.89 -9.46
C MET A 57 -2.88 -2.25 -10.76
N ASN A 58 -3.82 -1.84 -11.63
CA ASN A 58 -3.49 -1.14 -12.87
C ASN A 58 -2.88 0.22 -12.59
N ILE A 59 -3.39 0.96 -11.60
CA ILE A 59 -2.84 2.25 -11.19
C ILE A 59 -1.36 2.10 -10.78
N PHE A 60 -1.03 1.04 -10.05
CA PHE A 60 0.34 0.75 -9.63
C PHE A 60 1.17 0.02 -10.69
N GLY A 61 0.61 -0.18 -11.90
CA GLY A 61 1.34 -0.77 -13.01
C GLY A 61 1.57 -2.27 -12.91
N ILE A 62 0.78 -2.98 -12.10
CA ILE A 62 0.94 -4.42 -11.87
C ILE A 62 -0.31 -5.23 -12.19
N GLY A 63 -1.21 -4.69 -13.01
CA GLY A 63 -2.47 -5.38 -13.35
C GLY A 63 -2.27 -6.73 -14.01
N GLU A 64 -1.22 -6.90 -14.80
CA GLU A 64 -0.90 -8.17 -15.46
C GLU A 64 -0.40 -9.25 -14.50
N LEU A 65 -0.06 -8.88 -13.25
CA LEU A 65 0.43 -9.82 -12.24
C LEU A 65 -0.67 -10.32 -11.31
N LYS A 66 -1.91 -9.97 -11.58
CA LYS A 66 -3.04 -10.25 -10.66
C LYS A 66 -3.22 -11.72 -10.30
N ASP A 67 -2.98 -12.61 -11.26
CA ASP A 67 -3.15 -14.05 -11.07
C ASP A 67 -1.84 -14.77 -10.71
N SER A 68 -0.73 -14.04 -10.64
CA SER A 68 0.56 -14.60 -10.26
C SER A 68 0.65 -14.81 -8.75
N SER A 69 1.32 -15.89 -8.35
CA SER A 69 1.58 -16.12 -6.93
C SER A 69 2.47 -15.02 -6.36
N PHE A 70 2.10 -14.48 -5.21
CA PHE A 70 2.87 -13.44 -4.54
C PHE A 70 4.32 -13.85 -4.31
N LEU A 71 4.56 -15.11 -3.96
CA LEU A 71 5.91 -15.62 -3.70
C LEU A 71 6.80 -15.62 -4.95
N GLN A 72 6.20 -15.63 -6.15
CA GLN A 72 6.95 -15.62 -7.40
C GLN A 72 7.30 -14.22 -7.88
N LEU A 73 6.74 -13.19 -7.25
CA LEU A 73 6.99 -11.81 -7.62
C LEU A 73 8.33 -11.33 -7.05
N SER A 74 8.96 -10.37 -7.74
CA SER A 74 10.13 -9.70 -7.21
C SER A 74 9.77 -8.91 -5.95
N SER A 75 10.76 -8.54 -5.13
CA SER A 75 10.49 -7.76 -3.93
C SER A 75 9.84 -6.41 -4.24
N GLY A 76 10.22 -5.77 -5.34
CA GLY A 76 9.60 -4.53 -5.80
C GLY A 76 8.15 -4.73 -6.22
N GLU A 77 7.87 -5.79 -6.96
CA GLU A 77 6.50 -6.13 -7.35
C GLU A 77 5.63 -6.46 -6.13
N GLN A 78 6.18 -7.20 -5.17
CA GLN A 78 5.49 -7.46 -3.92
C GLN A 78 5.16 -6.18 -3.17
N ARG A 79 6.08 -5.23 -3.17
CA ARG A 79 5.86 -3.91 -2.54
C ARG A 79 4.69 -3.18 -3.20
N LEU A 80 4.63 -3.19 -4.53
CA LEU A 80 3.54 -2.55 -5.26
C LEU A 80 2.19 -3.22 -4.97
N VAL A 81 2.17 -4.54 -4.82
CA VAL A 81 0.95 -5.27 -4.44
C VAL A 81 0.46 -4.81 -3.06
N LEU A 82 1.37 -4.68 -2.11
CA LEU A 82 1.00 -4.26 -0.74
C LEU A 82 0.58 -2.80 -0.69
N LEU A 83 1.16 -1.94 -1.54
CA LEU A 83 0.69 -0.57 -1.69
C LEU A 83 -0.75 -0.55 -2.24
N ALA A 84 -1.01 -1.32 -3.30
CA ALA A 84 -2.37 -1.42 -3.84
C ALA A 84 -3.36 -1.89 -2.77
N ARG A 85 -2.96 -2.85 -1.94
CA ARG A 85 -3.76 -3.33 -0.81
C ARG A 85 -4.12 -2.20 0.16
N ALA A 86 -3.17 -1.32 0.45
CA ALA A 86 -3.42 -0.21 1.38
C ALA A 86 -4.38 0.83 0.81
N PHE A 87 -4.38 1.00 -0.52
CA PHE A 87 -5.21 2.00 -1.20
C PHE A 87 -6.61 1.50 -1.57
N VAL A 88 -6.79 0.18 -1.68
CA VAL A 88 -8.01 -0.39 -2.27
C VAL A 88 -9.30 0.00 -1.55
N LYS A 89 -9.24 0.21 -0.26
CA LYS A 89 -10.39 0.64 0.54
C LYS A 89 -10.53 2.16 0.60
N GLU A 90 -9.70 2.89 -0.10
CA GLU A 90 -9.66 4.35 -0.15
C GLU A 90 -9.67 4.98 1.25
N PRO A 91 -8.63 4.69 2.06
CA PRO A 91 -8.60 5.12 3.46
C PRO A 91 -8.48 6.64 3.59
N ASP A 92 -8.97 7.16 4.72
CA ASP A 92 -8.80 8.58 5.05
C ASP A 92 -7.41 8.87 5.61
N LEU A 93 -6.80 7.88 6.24
CA LEU A 93 -5.44 7.98 6.79
C LEU A 93 -4.57 6.89 6.18
N LEU A 94 -3.48 7.30 5.53
CA LEU A 94 -2.44 6.41 5.04
C LEU A 94 -1.24 6.47 5.98
N ILE A 95 -0.79 5.32 6.43
CA ILE A 95 0.44 5.19 7.21
C ILE A 95 1.40 4.34 6.38
N LEU A 96 2.44 4.97 5.86
CA LEU A 96 3.39 4.34 4.95
C LEU A 96 4.78 4.36 5.58
N ASP A 97 5.26 3.20 6.00
CA ASP A 97 6.59 3.03 6.61
C ASP A 97 7.53 2.45 5.55
N GLU A 98 8.48 3.26 5.11
CA GLU A 98 9.44 2.92 4.07
C GLU A 98 8.78 2.38 2.79
N PRO A 99 7.78 3.08 2.23
CA PRO A 99 7.00 2.52 1.13
C PRO A 99 7.78 2.39 -0.18
N LEU A 100 8.86 3.15 -0.34
CA LEU A 100 9.63 3.17 -1.59
C LEU A 100 10.85 2.25 -1.54
N HIS A 101 11.10 1.61 -0.40
CA HIS A 101 12.25 0.72 -0.24
C HIS A 101 12.17 -0.46 -1.21
N GLY A 102 13.26 -0.70 -1.93
CA GLY A 102 13.32 -1.81 -2.88
C GLY A 102 12.73 -1.53 -4.26
N LEU A 103 12.21 -0.33 -4.49
CA LEU A 103 11.68 0.05 -5.79
C LEU A 103 12.78 0.68 -6.66
N ASP A 104 12.70 0.42 -7.98
CA ASP A 104 13.55 1.11 -8.93
C ASP A 104 13.09 2.58 -9.11
N ASP A 105 13.88 3.36 -9.85
CA ASP A 105 13.60 4.80 -10.01
C ASP A 105 12.24 5.07 -10.67
N ASN A 106 11.87 4.30 -11.67
CA ASN A 106 10.58 4.48 -12.36
C ASN A 106 9.41 4.20 -11.42
N ASN A 107 9.49 3.13 -10.66
CA ASN A 107 8.44 2.78 -9.71
C ASN A 107 8.39 3.74 -8.52
N ARG A 108 9.53 4.27 -8.08
CA ARG A 108 9.56 5.30 -7.05
C ARG A 108 8.80 6.55 -7.50
N LYS A 109 9.05 7.00 -8.73
CA LYS A 109 8.33 8.16 -9.30
C LYS A 109 6.83 7.89 -9.37
N LEU A 110 6.46 6.72 -9.88
CA LEU A 110 5.06 6.34 -10.00
C LEU A 110 4.36 6.36 -8.64
N VAL A 111 4.94 5.72 -7.65
CA VAL A 111 4.35 5.63 -6.30
C VAL A 111 4.26 7.01 -5.66
N LYS A 112 5.28 7.85 -5.79
CA LYS A 112 5.25 9.22 -5.26
C LYS A 112 4.11 10.02 -5.89
N GLU A 113 3.91 9.91 -7.19
CA GLU A 113 2.82 10.60 -7.89
C GLU A 113 1.44 10.09 -7.42
N ILE A 114 1.31 8.78 -7.23
CA ILE A 114 0.06 8.19 -6.75
C ILE A 114 -0.26 8.70 -5.35
N ILE A 115 0.72 8.69 -4.46
CA ILE A 115 0.56 9.18 -3.08
C ILE A 115 0.18 10.64 -3.08
N ASP A 116 0.91 11.46 -3.83
CA ASP A 116 0.68 12.89 -3.91
C ASP A 116 -0.74 13.21 -4.41
N THR A 117 -1.15 12.56 -5.49
CA THR A 117 -2.48 12.75 -6.06
C THR A 117 -3.58 12.31 -5.08
N TYR A 118 -3.38 11.16 -4.43
CA TYR A 118 -4.37 10.62 -3.52
C TYR A 118 -4.59 11.53 -2.30
N VAL A 119 -3.50 12.00 -1.71
CA VAL A 119 -3.56 12.77 -0.45
C VAL A 119 -4.08 14.19 -0.68
N ARG A 120 -4.03 14.68 -1.91
CA ARG A 120 -4.61 16.00 -2.25
C ARG A 120 -6.13 15.99 -2.26
N LYS A 121 -6.77 14.82 -2.25
CA LYS A 121 -8.23 14.73 -2.13
C LYS A 121 -8.65 15.20 -0.73
N GLU A 122 -9.82 15.82 -0.67
CA GLU A 122 -10.36 16.31 0.61
C GLU A 122 -10.53 15.17 1.61
N GLY A 123 -10.14 15.43 2.86
CA GLY A 123 -10.30 14.47 3.95
C GLY A 123 -9.23 13.40 4.05
N LYS A 124 -8.17 13.48 3.23
CA LYS A 124 -7.09 12.48 3.28
C LYS A 124 -5.90 12.98 4.08
N THR A 125 -5.30 12.10 4.86
CA THR A 125 -4.12 12.39 5.68
C THR A 125 -3.06 11.33 5.42
N LEU A 126 -1.80 11.76 5.40
CA LEU A 126 -0.66 10.89 5.17
C LEU A 126 0.34 11.00 6.33
N ILE A 127 0.76 9.84 6.85
CA ILE A 127 1.93 9.74 7.71
C ILE A 127 2.91 8.86 6.96
N MET A 128 4.08 9.40 6.64
CA MET A 128 5.09 8.68 5.89
C MET A 128 6.42 8.70 6.64
N VAL A 129 7.03 7.53 6.78
CA VAL A 129 8.34 7.37 7.40
C VAL A 129 9.34 6.99 6.32
N SER A 130 10.44 7.72 6.22
CA SER A 130 11.53 7.42 5.30
C SER A 130 12.84 7.93 5.88
N HIS A 131 13.94 7.26 5.50
CA HIS A 131 15.31 7.71 5.85
C HIS A 131 15.85 8.74 4.86
N TYR A 132 15.17 8.99 3.75
CA TYR A 132 15.65 9.86 2.66
C TYR A 132 14.64 10.96 2.35
N GLU A 133 15.06 12.21 2.48
CA GLU A 133 14.19 13.35 2.23
C GLU A 133 13.65 13.39 0.80
N GLU A 134 14.45 12.98 -0.17
CA GLU A 134 14.04 12.96 -1.58
C GLU A 134 12.91 11.98 -1.87
N GLU A 135 12.62 11.06 -0.94
CA GLU A 135 11.51 10.12 -1.10
C GLU A 135 10.17 10.74 -0.74
N PHE A 136 10.16 11.87 -0.02
CA PHE A 136 8.90 12.49 0.38
C PHE A 136 8.23 13.18 -0.82
N PRO A 137 6.94 12.91 -1.05
CA PRO A 137 6.19 13.61 -2.10
C PRO A 137 5.95 15.08 -1.73
N THR A 138 5.60 15.88 -2.73
CA THR A 138 5.41 17.32 -2.55
C THR A 138 4.22 17.69 -1.66
N CYS A 139 3.31 16.74 -1.41
CA CYS A 139 2.15 16.96 -0.54
C CYS A 139 2.51 17.07 0.95
N ILE A 140 3.74 16.76 1.33
CA ILE A 140 4.17 16.80 2.74
C ILE A 140 4.19 18.26 3.22
N THR A 141 3.47 18.53 4.30
CA THR A 141 3.36 19.87 4.91
C THR A 141 4.19 20.04 6.17
N HIS A 142 4.40 18.97 6.90
CA HIS A 142 5.16 18.98 8.16
C HIS A 142 6.09 17.78 8.20
N SER A 143 7.27 17.98 8.78
CA SER A 143 8.22 16.89 8.95
C SER A 143 8.84 16.92 10.34
N LEU A 144 9.18 15.73 10.85
CA LEU A 144 9.89 15.54 12.10
C LEU A 144 11.06 14.61 11.86
N ARG A 145 12.25 15.06 12.23
CA ARG A 145 13.45 14.23 12.11
C ARG A 145 13.84 13.74 13.50
N LEU A 146 13.89 12.41 13.64
CA LEU A 146 14.33 11.79 14.87
C LEU A 146 15.82 11.48 14.78
N LYS A 147 16.57 11.83 15.84
CA LYS A 147 17.97 11.51 15.95
C LYS A 147 18.14 10.38 16.96
N ARG A 148 19.02 9.43 16.62
CA ARG A 148 19.40 8.40 17.58
C ARG A 148 20.34 9.00 18.61
N ASN A 149 20.00 8.84 19.87
CA ASN A 149 20.94 9.09 20.96
C ASN A 149 21.77 7.82 21.14
N LYS A 150 23.06 7.97 20.99
CA LYS A 150 23.98 6.87 21.28
C LYS A 150 24.43 6.96 22.72
#